data_92b9afbd77a65bc85692b22d2ff762a2
#
_entry.id   92b9afbd77a65bc85692b22d2ff762a2
#
_cell.length_a   1.000
_cell.length_b   1.000
_cell.length_c   1.000
_cell.angle_alpha   90.00
_cell.angle_beta   90.00
_cell.angle_gamma   90.00
#
_symmetry.space_group_name_H-M   'P 1'
#
loop_
_entity.id
_entity.type
_entity.pdbx_description
1 polymer ?
#
loop_
_entity_poly.entity_id
_entity_poly.type
_entity_poly.pdbx_seq_one_letter_code
_entity_poly.pdbx_strand_id
1 'polypeptide(L)'
;DPFKEFIDAKLSDFDVPATSLFQDIRRQGYKGGLTTVKNYARTVKGEQVRQVIERFETVPGRQAQIDWGECGSITVNGERRKLYVFVLVLGYSRLLFARFTTSMRQPVLLTLLKEVFERIRVPQELLVDNMTTAVDKHAIGETVRFNSSFLDFCEHYGTTPVACPPYWPRAKGKVEAGVKYVKNSFLKGRSFATLDDLNQQLDTWL
;
A
#
# COMPACT_ATOMS: atom_id res chain seq x y z
N ASP A 1 -34.20 -6.78 -18.06
CA ASP A 1 -34.39 -5.31 -17.96
C ASP A 1 -33.28 -4.64 -18.78
N PRO A 2 -33.59 -3.98 -19.93
CA PRO A 2 -32.58 -3.47 -20.85
C PRO A 2 -31.65 -2.44 -20.20
N PHE A 3 -32.11 -1.72 -19.20
CA PHE A 3 -31.26 -0.76 -18.48
C PHE A 3 -30.26 -1.43 -17.55
N LYS A 4 -30.59 -2.61 -16.97
CA LYS A 4 -29.65 -3.39 -16.16
C LYS A 4 -28.56 -3.98 -17.03
N GLU A 5 -28.92 -4.58 -18.16
CA GLU A 5 -27.97 -5.14 -19.14
C GLU A 5 -26.99 -4.06 -19.65
N PHE A 6 -27.48 -2.86 -19.92
CA PHE A 6 -26.63 -1.73 -20.29
C PHE A 6 -25.67 -1.33 -19.17
N ILE A 7 -26.16 -1.27 -17.91
CA ILE A 7 -25.31 -0.95 -16.74
C ILE A 7 -24.25 -2.03 -16.54
N ASP A 8 -24.62 -3.30 -16.64
CA ASP A 8 -23.74 -4.45 -16.44
C ASP A 8 -22.61 -4.45 -17.49
N ALA A 9 -22.96 -4.26 -18.76
CA ALA A 9 -21.99 -4.15 -19.86
C ALA A 9 -21.02 -2.97 -19.66
N LYS A 10 -21.52 -1.81 -19.25
CA LYS A 10 -20.68 -0.64 -19.00
C LYS A 10 -19.75 -0.81 -17.80
N LEU A 11 -20.21 -1.49 -16.76
CA LEU A 11 -19.42 -1.74 -15.57
C LEU A 11 -18.42 -2.89 -15.72
N SER A 12 -18.64 -3.81 -16.69
CA SER A 12 -17.65 -4.85 -17.00
C SER A 12 -16.39 -4.29 -17.65
N ASP A 13 -16.56 -3.26 -18.51
CA ASP A 13 -15.47 -2.73 -19.31
C ASP A 13 -14.78 -1.51 -18.65
N PHE A 14 -15.55 -0.74 -17.86
CA PHE A 14 -15.08 0.54 -17.31
C PHE A 14 -15.56 0.80 -15.89
N ASP A 15 -14.73 1.45 -15.05
CA ASP A 15 -15.15 1.94 -13.72
C ASP A 15 -15.92 3.28 -13.87
N VAL A 16 -17.18 3.18 -14.28
CA VAL A 16 -18.02 4.36 -14.55
C VAL A 16 -18.76 4.79 -13.27
N PRO A 17 -18.80 6.11 -12.95
CA PRO A 17 -19.60 6.63 -11.85
C PRO A 17 -21.11 6.39 -12.09
N ALA A 18 -21.84 6.03 -11.01
CA ALA A 18 -23.28 5.77 -11.11
C ALA A 18 -24.10 6.98 -11.59
N THR A 19 -23.60 8.20 -11.42
CA THR A 19 -24.19 9.43 -11.95
C THR A 19 -24.13 9.50 -13.48
N SER A 20 -23.03 9.06 -14.07
CA SER A 20 -22.87 8.99 -15.53
C SER A 20 -23.76 7.90 -16.12
N LEU A 21 -23.79 6.71 -15.51
CA LEU A 21 -24.71 5.64 -15.91
C LEU A 21 -26.16 6.10 -15.87
N PHE A 22 -26.54 6.83 -14.82
CA PHE A 22 -27.90 7.39 -14.70
C PHE A 22 -28.23 8.37 -15.82
N GLN A 23 -27.29 9.25 -16.20
CA GLN A 23 -27.51 10.19 -17.31
C GLN A 23 -27.67 9.46 -18.64
N ASP A 24 -26.88 8.40 -18.89
CA ASP A 24 -26.94 7.64 -20.13
C ASP A 24 -28.28 6.89 -20.27
N ILE A 25 -28.76 6.19 -19.22
CA ILE A 25 -30.04 5.47 -19.26
C ILE A 25 -31.24 6.42 -19.25
N ARG A 26 -31.13 7.61 -18.63
CA ARG A 26 -32.18 8.67 -18.73
C ARG A 26 -32.41 9.09 -20.16
N ARG A 27 -31.36 9.25 -20.96
CA ARG A 27 -31.45 9.57 -22.40
C ARG A 27 -32.13 8.44 -23.18
N GLN A 28 -32.06 7.20 -22.69
CA GLN A 28 -32.70 6.03 -23.28
C GLN A 28 -34.13 5.80 -22.77
N GLY A 29 -34.68 6.72 -21.94
CA GLY A 29 -36.07 6.68 -21.49
C GLY A 29 -36.27 6.07 -20.07
N TYR A 30 -35.20 5.87 -19.28
CA TYR A 30 -35.33 5.43 -17.90
C TYR A 30 -36.06 6.45 -17.04
N LYS A 31 -37.14 6.02 -16.34
CA LYS A 31 -38.01 6.87 -15.51
C LYS A 31 -37.73 6.76 -14.01
N GLY A 32 -36.86 5.85 -13.59
CA GLY A 32 -36.53 5.63 -12.19
C GLY A 32 -35.58 6.68 -11.61
N GLY A 33 -35.28 6.57 -10.30
CA GLY A 33 -34.42 7.52 -9.58
C GLY A 33 -32.93 7.14 -9.59
N LEU A 34 -32.08 8.16 -9.37
CA LEU A 34 -30.63 7.99 -9.25
C LEU A 34 -30.23 7.02 -8.12
N THR A 35 -30.99 7.00 -7.00
CA THR A 35 -30.74 6.12 -5.86
C THR A 35 -30.83 4.65 -6.24
N THR A 36 -31.81 4.28 -7.08
CA THR A 36 -31.96 2.92 -7.59
C THR A 36 -30.76 2.51 -8.43
N VAL A 37 -30.29 3.40 -9.32
CA VAL A 37 -29.10 3.15 -10.14
C VAL A 37 -27.84 3.03 -9.29
N LYS A 38 -27.67 3.88 -8.28
CA LYS A 38 -26.55 3.81 -7.33
C LYS A 38 -26.54 2.48 -6.57
N ASN A 39 -27.70 2.03 -6.09
CA ASN A 39 -27.81 0.77 -5.37
C ASN A 39 -27.50 -0.41 -6.28
N TYR A 40 -28.06 -0.42 -7.48
CA TYR A 40 -27.80 -1.48 -8.46
C TYR A 40 -26.33 -1.52 -8.88
N ALA A 41 -25.75 -0.39 -9.26
CA ALA A 41 -24.32 -0.32 -9.60
C ALA A 41 -23.41 -0.77 -8.45
N ARG A 42 -23.79 -0.52 -7.19
CA ARG A 42 -23.07 -1.01 -6.01
C ARG A 42 -23.15 -2.53 -5.87
N THR A 43 -24.31 -3.13 -6.15
CA THR A 43 -24.50 -4.58 -6.12
C THR A 43 -23.64 -5.25 -7.19
N VAL A 44 -23.70 -4.76 -8.45
CA VAL A 44 -22.90 -5.29 -9.57
C VAL A 44 -21.41 -5.17 -9.29
N LYS A 45 -20.94 -3.99 -8.84
CA LYS A 45 -19.53 -3.79 -8.44
C LYS A 45 -19.16 -4.70 -7.26
N GLY A 46 -20.04 -4.89 -6.31
CA GLY A 46 -19.84 -5.78 -5.15
C GLY A 46 -19.75 -7.26 -5.55
N GLU A 47 -20.51 -7.72 -6.51
CA GLU A 47 -20.44 -9.07 -7.06
C GLU A 47 -19.18 -9.29 -7.89
N GLN A 48 -18.80 -8.32 -8.74
CA GLN A 48 -17.53 -8.34 -9.48
C GLN A 48 -16.32 -8.35 -8.56
N VAL A 49 -16.35 -7.56 -7.47
CA VAL A 49 -15.29 -7.56 -6.44
C VAL A 49 -15.24 -8.89 -5.69
N ARG A 50 -16.36 -9.56 -5.44
CA ARG A 50 -16.38 -10.90 -4.79
C ARG A 50 -15.81 -11.99 -5.71
N GLN A 51 -16.02 -11.94 -7.02
CA GLN A 51 -15.48 -12.92 -7.97
C GLN A 51 -13.98 -12.77 -8.23
N VAL A 52 -13.37 -11.64 -7.91
CA VAL A 52 -11.96 -11.32 -8.25
C VAL A 52 -11.10 -11.07 -7.00
N ILE A 53 -11.54 -11.41 -5.80
CA ILE A 53 -10.66 -11.48 -4.64
C ILE A 53 -10.01 -12.88 -4.60
N GLU A 54 -9.21 -13.23 -5.60
CA GLU A 54 -8.07 -14.09 -5.35
C GLU A 54 -7.11 -13.29 -4.45
N ARG A 55 -7.22 -13.54 -3.14
CA ARG A 55 -6.19 -13.09 -2.22
C ARG A 55 -4.92 -13.83 -2.60
N PHE A 56 -3.94 -13.11 -3.12
CA PHE A 56 -2.59 -13.64 -3.28
C PHE A 56 -2.03 -13.92 -1.87
N GLU A 57 -2.35 -15.11 -1.36
CA GLU A 57 -1.73 -15.61 -0.14
C GLU A 57 -0.33 -16.12 -0.52
N THR A 58 0.67 -15.47 0.05
CA THR A 58 2.06 -15.94 -0.06
C THR A 58 2.31 -17.04 0.96
N VAL A 59 3.08 -18.05 0.61
CA VAL A 59 3.50 -19.08 1.58
C VAL A 59 4.41 -18.48 2.67
N PRO A 60 4.52 -19.14 3.85
CA PRO A 60 5.38 -18.66 4.92
C PRO A 60 6.81 -18.40 4.46
N GLY A 61 7.41 -17.30 4.89
CA GLY A 61 8.79 -16.91 4.56
C GLY A 61 9.03 -16.43 3.13
N ARG A 62 8.01 -16.48 2.26
CA ARG A 62 8.18 -16.12 0.84
C ARG A 62 8.41 -14.63 0.65
N GLN A 63 7.55 -13.79 1.16
CA GLN A 63 7.54 -12.37 0.79
C GLN A 63 7.29 -11.46 1.98
N ALA A 64 8.02 -10.34 2.01
CA ALA A 64 7.66 -9.15 2.77
C ALA A 64 7.37 -7.99 1.82
N GLN A 65 6.53 -7.07 2.25
CA GLN A 65 6.20 -5.83 1.54
C GLN A 65 6.66 -4.65 2.37
N ILE A 66 7.31 -3.66 1.74
CA ILE A 66 7.74 -2.44 2.41
C ILE A 66 7.12 -1.21 1.78
N ASP A 67 6.84 -0.22 2.61
CA ASP A 67 6.32 1.07 2.17
C ASP A 67 6.64 2.18 3.15
N TRP A 68 6.54 3.42 2.66
CA TRP A 68 6.61 4.64 3.43
C TRP A 68 5.25 5.31 3.57
N GLY A 69 4.95 5.83 4.77
CA GLY A 69 3.80 6.68 5.01
C GLY A 69 4.23 8.08 5.45
N GLU A 70 3.71 9.12 4.83
CA GLU A 70 3.89 10.49 5.33
C GLU A 70 2.95 10.75 6.50
N CYS A 71 3.48 11.24 7.64
CA CYS A 71 2.79 11.37 8.93
C CYS A 71 2.75 12.82 9.45
N GLY A 72 2.84 13.81 8.56
CA GLY A 72 2.86 15.22 8.94
C GLY A 72 4.26 15.70 9.31
N SER A 73 4.42 16.34 10.46
CA SER A 73 5.70 16.93 10.89
C SER A 73 5.91 16.85 12.40
N ILE A 74 7.18 16.84 12.80
CA ILE A 74 7.66 16.87 14.18
C ILE A 74 8.69 17.97 14.32
N THR A 75 8.81 18.54 15.52
CA THR A 75 9.91 19.48 15.87
C THR A 75 11.07 18.69 16.47
N VAL A 76 12.24 18.77 15.87
CA VAL A 76 13.48 18.16 16.34
C VAL A 76 14.54 19.23 16.48
N ASN A 77 15.08 19.43 17.68
CA ASN A 77 16.08 20.46 18.00
C ASN A 77 15.62 21.89 17.56
N GLY A 78 14.33 22.21 17.74
CA GLY A 78 13.77 23.49 17.36
C GLY A 78 13.42 23.65 15.88
N GLU A 79 13.77 22.69 15.02
CA GLU A 79 13.46 22.69 13.60
C GLU A 79 12.27 21.81 13.27
N ARG A 80 11.35 22.31 12.44
CA ARG A 80 10.22 21.54 11.94
C ARG A 80 10.71 20.63 10.79
N ARG A 81 10.56 19.31 11.00
CA ARG A 81 10.91 18.29 10.02
C ARG A 81 9.70 17.44 9.63
N LYS A 82 9.66 16.93 8.42
CA LYS A 82 8.64 15.95 8.01
C LYS A 82 8.81 14.67 8.82
N LEU A 83 7.68 14.08 9.19
CA LEU A 83 7.61 12.80 9.87
C LEU A 83 7.12 11.73 8.89
N TYR A 84 7.83 10.62 8.83
CA TYR A 84 7.51 9.47 8.02
C TYR A 84 7.40 8.22 8.88
N VAL A 85 6.65 7.24 8.44
CA VAL A 85 6.67 5.89 9.00
C VAL A 85 7.14 4.92 7.93
N PHE A 86 8.17 4.15 8.24
CA PHE A 86 8.54 2.95 7.50
C PHE A 86 7.69 1.80 8.01
N VAL A 87 7.16 0.99 7.10
CA VAL A 87 6.37 -0.20 7.43
C VAL A 87 6.86 -1.38 6.60
N LEU A 88 7.07 -2.53 7.28
CA LEU A 88 7.26 -3.82 6.64
C LEU A 88 6.16 -4.76 7.12
N VAL A 89 5.55 -5.49 6.19
CA VAL A 89 4.52 -6.49 6.48
C VAL A 89 4.89 -7.82 5.83
N LEU A 90 4.95 -8.89 6.63
CA LEU A 90 5.14 -10.24 6.09
C LEU A 90 3.89 -10.69 5.32
N GLY A 91 4.11 -11.23 4.15
CA GLY A 91 3.04 -11.59 3.23
C GLY A 91 2.07 -12.65 3.75
N TYR A 92 2.53 -13.62 4.55
CA TYR A 92 1.73 -14.72 5.12
C TYR A 92 1.17 -14.36 6.50
N SER A 93 2.04 -14.19 7.50
CA SER A 93 1.63 -13.98 8.90
C SER A 93 1.01 -12.62 9.17
N ARG A 94 1.20 -11.65 8.28
CA ARG A 94 0.81 -10.24 8.49
C ARG A 94 1.57 -9.57 9.62
N LEU A 95 2.64 -10.20 10.13
CA LEU A 95 3.51 -9.55 11.10
C LEU A 95 3.95 -8.21 10.56
N LEU A 96 3.70 -7.17 11.34
CA LEU A 96 3.97 -5.79 11.00
C LEU A 96 5.16 -5.30 11.82
N PHE A 97 6.13 -4.73 11.16
CA PHE A 97 7.17 -3.89 11.76
C PHE A 97 6.95 -2.44 11.29
N ALA A 98 7.11 -1.49 12.19
CA ALA A 98 7.04 -0.08 11.85
C ALA A 98 8.07 0.73 12.62
N ARG A 99 8.53 1.85 12.03
CA ARG A 99 9.46 2.79 12.66
C ARG A 99 9.23 4.21 12.12
N PHE A 100 9.09 5.18 13.00
CA PHE A 100 9.03 6.58 12.61
C PHE A 100 10.43 7.16 12.38
N THR A 101 10.54 8.04 11.41
CA THR A 101 11.78 8.71 11.04
C THR A 101 11.52 10.08 10.40
N THR A 102 12.52 10.94 10.37
CA THR A 102 12.47 12.25 9.69
C THR A 102 13.07 12.23 8.29
N SER A 103 13.48 11.07 7.80
CA SER A 103 14.12 10.92 6.48
C SER A 103 13.74 9.60 5.83
N MET A 104 13.45 9.64 4.53
CA MET A 104 13.26 8.44 3.70
C MET A 104 14.49 8.10 2.86
N ARG A 105 15.67 8.71 3.14
CA ARG A 105 16.88 8.47 2.34
C ARG A 105 17.31 7.00 2.43
N GLN A 106 18.01 6.53 1.39
CA GLN A 106 18.47 5.15 1.27
C GLN A 106 19.26 4.62 2.48
N PRO A 107 20.21 5.35 3.09
CA PRO A 107 20.90 4.84 4.29
C PRO A 107 19.95 4.55 5.45
N VAL A 108 18.88 5.35 5.61
CA VAL A 108 17.85 5.13 6.62
C VAL A 108 17.04 3.87 6.30
N LEU A 109 16.65 3.68 5.03
CA LEU A 109 15.95 2.47 4.58
C LEU A 109 16.77 1.21 4.91
N LEU A 110 18.07 1.20 4.55
CA LEU A 110 18.95 0.05 4.78
C LEU A 110 19.14 -0.23 6.28
N THR A 111 19.27 0.83 7.11
CA THR A 111 19.35 0.69 8.58
C THR A 111 18.08 0.06 9.14
N LEU A 112 16.90 0.50 8.70
CA LEU A 112 15.62 -0.05 9.15
C LEU A 112 15.40 -1.48 8.69
N LEU A 113 15.78 -1.82 7.47
CA LEU A 113 15.74 -3.19 6.97
C LEU A 113 16.67 -4.10 7.76
N LYS A 114 17.89 -3.64 8.09
CA LYS A 114 18.80 -4.38 8.96
C LYS A 114 18.16 -4.65 10.33
N GLU A 115 17.61 -3.62 10.98
CA GLU A 115 16.91 -3.75 12.27
C GLU A 115 15.80 -4.81 12.23
N VAL A 116 15.01 -4.81 11.15
CA VAL A 116 13.94 -5.80 10.95
C VAL A 116 14.52 -7.20 10.77
N PHE A 117 15.51 -7.38 9.90
CA PHE A 117 16.09 -8.69 9.57
C PHE A 117 16.84 -9.34 10.74
N GLU A 118 17.29 -8.52 11.70
CA GLU A 118 17.84 -9.02 12.97
C GLU A 118 16.76 -9.56 13.92
N ARG A 119 15.49 -9.14 13.75
CA ARG A 119 14.37 -9.54 14.61
C ARG A 119 13.52 -10.66 14.02
N ILE A 120 13.50 -10.80 12.69
CA ILE A 120 12.70 -11.78 11.97
C ILE A 120 13.56 -12.60 11.02
N ARG A 121 13.05 -13.77 10.63
CA ARG A 121 13.68 -14.52 9.53
C ARG A 121 13.56 -13.72 8.24
N VAL A 122 14.68 -13.55 7.52
CA VAL A 122 14.74 -12.82 6.24
C VAL A 122 13.80 -13.48 5.22
N PRO A 123 12.89 -12.73 4.61
CA PRO A 123 12.00 -13.26 3.57
C PRO A 123 12.77 -13.52 2.27
N GLN A 124 12.31 -14.48 1.48
CA GLN A 124 12.91 -14.78 0.18
C GLN A 124 12.79 -13.62 -0.81
N GLU A 125 11.68 -12.87 -0.74
CA GLU A 125 11.38 -11.74 -1.61
C GLU A 125 11.03 -10.50 -0.79
N LEU A 126 11.56 -9.36 -1.22
CA LEU A 126 11.24 -8.04 -0.67
C LEU A 126 10.52 -7.21 -1.74
N LEU A 127 9.19 -7.13 -1.63
CA LEU A 127 8.37 -6.34 -2.56
C LEU A 127 8.47 -4.86 -2.21
N VAL A 128 8.96 -4.08 -3.17
CA VAL A 128 9.07 -2.63 -3.07
C VAL A 128 8.18 -1.94 -4.09
N ASP A 129 7.58 -0.82 -3.72
CA ASP A 129 6.98 0.09 -4.71
C ASP A 129 8.10 0.88 -5.43
N ASN A 130 7.71 1.71 -6.40
CA ASN A 130 8.61 2.63 -7.11
C ASN A 130 9.25 3.69 -6.19
N MET A 131 9.74 3.27 -5.03
CA MET A 131 10.45 4.18 -4.13
C MET A 131 11.85 4.48 -4.70
N THR A 132 12.15 5.74 -4.93
CA THR A 132 13.45 6.23 -5.48
C THR A 132 14.66 5.82 -4.63
N THR A 133 14.46 5.38 -3.41
CA THR A 133 15.48 4.87 -2.50
C THR A 133 15.89 3.42 -2.77
N ALA A 134 15.09 2.68 -3.52
CA ALA A 134 15.35 1.28 -3.91
C ALA A 134 15.42 1.11 -5.43
N VAL A 135 14.71 1.96 -6.20
CA VAL A 135 14.57 1.84 -7.66
C VAL A 135 15.06 3.09 -8.35
N ASP A 136 16.06 2.97 -9.22
CA ASP A 136 16.60 4.10 -9.99
C ASP A 136 15.74 4.44 -11.22
N LYS A 137 15.18 3.42 -11.89
CA LYS A 137 14.28 3.56 -13.04
C LYS A 137 13.23 2.46 -13.07
N HIS A 138 12.01 2.88 -13.31
CA HIS A 138 10.90 1.98 -13.60
C HIS A 138 9.97 2.66 -14.63
N ALA A 139 10.28 2.51 -15.92
CA ALA A 139 9.41 2.95 -17.01
C ALA A 139 8.58 1.77 -17.54
N ILE A 140 7.42 2.07 -18.11
CA ILE A 140 6.52 1.06 -18.69
C ILE A 140 7.25 0.37 -19.85
N GLY A 141 7.39 -0.96 -19.78
CA GLY A 141 8.06 -1.77 -20.79
C GLY A 141 9.59 -1.87 -20.67
N GLU A 142 10.20 -1.21 -19.68
CA GLU A 142 11.63 -1.35 -19.38
C GLU A 142 11.87 -2.30 -18.19
N THR A 143 13.06 -2.91 -18.16
CA THR A 143 13.51 -3.69 -17.01
C THR A 143 13.71 -2.78 -15.81
N VAL A 144 13.13 -3.15 -14.67
CA VAL A 144 13.31 -2.42 -13.41
C VAL A 144 14.80 -2.39 -13.04
N ARG A 145 15.32 -1.21 -12.78
CA ARG A 145 16.69 -1.02 -12.33
C ARG A 145 16.71 -0.62 -10.85
N PHE A 146 17.10 -1.55 -10.01
CA PHE A 146 17.35 -1.26 -8.59
C PHE A 146 18.66 -0.54 -8.37
N ASN A 147 18.72 0.25 -7.31
CA ASN A 147 19.93 0.91 -6.87
C ASN A 147 20.98 -0.12 -6.42
N SER A 148 22.26 0.09 -6.77
CA SER A 148 23.35 -0.86 -6.48
C SER A 148 23.50 -1.19 -5.01
N SER A 149 23.52 -0.17 -4.13
CA SER A 149 23.64 -0.40 -2.68
C SER A 149 22.44 -1.15 -2.09
N PHE A 150 21.24 -1.02 -2.70
CA PHE A 150 20.09 -1.81 -2.30
C PHE A 150 20.21 -3.26 -2.77
N LEU A 151 20.76 -3.49 -3.98
CA LEU A 151 21.07 -4.84 -4.48
C LEU A 151 22.11 -5.53 -3.61
N ASP A 152 23.22 -4.85 -3.30
CA ASP A 152 24.28 -5.38 -2.44
C ASP A 152 23.73 -5.77 -1.06
N PHE A 153 22.84 -4.94 -0.50
CA PHE A 153 22.14 -5.24 0.75
C PHE A 153 21.27 -6.51 0.62
N CYS A 154 20.46 -6.60 -0.42
CA CYS A 154 19.61 -7.75 -0.65
C CYS A 154 20.42 -9.05 -0.85
N GLU A 155 21.51 -8.98 -1.58
CA GLU A 155 22.44 -10.11 -1.78
C GLU A 155 23.06 -10.54 -0.46
N HIS A 156 23.55 -9.60 0.36
CA HIS A 156 24.12 -9.87 1.67
C HIS A 156 23.16 -10.63 2.59
N TYR A 157 21.88 -10.28 2.57
CA TYR A 157 20.85 -10.94 3.41
C TYR A 157 20.18 -12.13 2.73
N GLY A 158 20.49 -12.44 1.47
CA GLY A 158 19.91 -13.56 0.72
C GLY A 158 18.43 -13.36 0.42
N THR A 159 17.98 -12.12 0.18
CA THR A 159 16.62 -11.77 -0.25
C THR A 159 16.62 -11.21 -1.68
N THR A 160 15.56 -11.48 -2.43
CA THR A 160 15.44 -10.96 -3.80
C THR A 160 14.52 -9.74 -3.82
N PRO A 161 14.99 -8.57 -4.28
CA PRO A 161 14.13 -7.41 -4.46
C PRO A 161 13.17 -7.62 -5.63
N VAL A 162 11.90 -7.33 -5.42
CA VAL A 162 10.83 -7.41 -6.42
C VAL A 162 10.13 -6.06 -6.50
N ALA A 163 10.11 -5.45 -7.68
CA ALA A 163 9.36 -4.23 -7.88
C ALA A 163 7.87 -4.54 -8.11
N CYS A 164 7.00 -3.72 -7.51
CA CYS A 164 5.57 -3.81 -7.76
C CYS A 164 5.29 -3.48 -9.23
N PRO A 165 4.60 -4.35 -9.98
CA PRO A 165 4.23 -4.05 -11.36
C PRO A 165 3.41 -2.76 -11.45
N PRO A 166 3.66 -1.90 -12.44
CA PRO A 166 2.81 -0.73 -12.69
C PRO A 166 1.36 -1.15 -12.86
N TYR A 167 0.43 -0.35 -12.29
CA TYR A 167 -1.02 -0.59 -12.37
C TYR A 167 -1.54 -1.87 -11.69
N TRP A 168 -0.76 -2.50 -10.81
CA TRP A 168 -1.25 -3.64 -10.02
C TRP A 168 -1.40 -3.30 -8.52
N PRO A 169 -2.36 -2.45 -8.13
CA PRO A 169 -2.54 -1.98 -6.75
C PRO A 169 -2.83 -3.11 -5.76
N ARG A 170 -3.30 -4.26 -6.25
CA ARG A 170 -3.61 -5.44 -5.41
C ARG A 170 -2.38 -6.11 -4.81
N ALA A 171 -1.23 -6.03 -5.48
CA ALA A 171 0.01 -6.62 -4.97
C ALA A 171 0.49 -5.95 -3.67
N LYS A 172 0.22 -4.65 -3.48
CA LYS A 172 0.70 -3.81 -2.39
C LYS A 172 -0.31 -3.65 -1.24
N GLY A 173 -1.53 -4.14 -1.38
CA GLY A 173 -2.63 -3.90 -0.42
C GLY A 173 -2.33 -4.26 1.04
N LYS A 174 -1.38 -5.17 1.29
CA LYS A 174 -0.99 -5.60 2.64
C LYS A 174 -0.23 -4.51 3.38
N VAL A 175 0.80 -3.94 2.77
CA VAL A 175 1.62 -2.89 3.40
C VAL A 175 0.89 -1.55 3.44
N GLU A 176 0.08 -1.21 2.44
CA GLU A 176 -0.78 -0.02 2.48
C GLU A 176 -1.77 -0.06 3.65
N ALA A 177 -2.38 -1.24 3.89
CA ALA A 177 -3.21 -1.46 5.07
C ALA A 177 -2.42 -1.29 6.37
N GLY A 178 -1.17 -1.78 6.43
CA GLY A 178 -0.25 -1.59 7.54
C GLY A 178 0.05 -0.12 7.81
N VAL A 179 0.39 0.65 6.78
CA VAL A 179 0.61 2.11 6.90
C VAL A 179 -0.65 2.81 7.44
N LYS A 180 -1.83 2.51 6.90
CA LYS A 180 -3.11 3.06 7.37
C LYS A 180 -3.38 2.67 8.82
N TYR A 181 -3.10 1.43 9.19
CA TYR A 181 -3.29 0.93 10.56
C TYR A 181 -2.42 1.69 11.56
N VAL A 182 -1.12 1.85 11.29
CA VAL A 182 -0.22 2.61 12.16
C VAL A 182 -0.66 4.08 12.27
N LYS A 183 -1.00 4.72 11.16
CA LYS A 183 -1.44 6.13 11.15
C LYS A 183 -2.73 6.35 11.92
N ASN A 184 -3.74 5.49 11.73
CA ASN A 184 -5.07 5.72 12.26
C ASN A 184 -5.26 5.15 13.68
N SER A 185 -4.59 4.03 14.01
CA SER A 185 -4.80 3.32 15.28
C SER A 185 -3.71 3.61 16.30
N PHE A 186 -2.51 3.99 15.84
CA PHE A 186 -1.40 4.35 16.74
C PHE A 186 -1.16 5.85 16.81
N LEU A 187 -0.90 6.52 15.67
CA LEU A 187 -0.41 7.90 15.65
C LEU A 187 -1.51 8.93 15.93
N LYS A 188 -2.72 8.70 15.41
CA LYS A 188 -3.82 9.66 15.53
C LYS A 188 -4.20 9.94 16.97
N GLY A 189 -4.09 11.20 17.39
CA GLY A 189 -4.42 11.64 18.75
C GLY A 189 -3.35 11.32 19.81
N ARG A 190 -2.17 10.78 19.39
CA ARG A 190 -1.07 10.47 20.31
C ARG A 190 -0.19 11.68 20.57
N SER A 191 0.21 11.84 21.82
CA SER A 191 1.19 12.85 22.24
C SER A 191 2.55 12.19 22.47
N PHE A 192 3.61 12.85 22.04
CA PHE A 192 4.99 12.40 22.21
C PHE A 192 5.92 13.63 22.28
N ALA A 193 7.01 13.50 23.02
CA ALA A 193 7.96 14.59 23.23
C ALA A 193 9.06 14.62 22.18
N THR A 194 9.54 13.44 21.77
CA THR A 194 10.64 13.27 20.81
C THR A 194 10.34 12.14 19.82
N LEU A 195 11.15 12.02 18.78
CA LEU A 195 11.07 10.91 17.84
C LEU A 195 11.35 9.56 18.53
N ASP A 196 12.30 9.55 19.48
CA ASP A 196 12.65 8.34 20.23
C ASP A 196 11.52 7.92 21.16
N ASP A 197 10.89 8.87 21.85
CA ASP A 197 9.68 8.63 22.66
C ASP A 197 8.54 8.05 21.79
N LEU A 198 8.30 8.62 20.61
CA LEU A 198 7.30 8.10 19.66
C LEU A 198 7.60 6.65 19.27
N ASN A 199 8.86 6.32 18.99
CA ASN A 199 9.28 4.98 18.61
C ASN A 199 9.22 3.99 19.79
N GLN A 200 9.55 4.39 21.01
CA GLN A 200 9.39 3.56 22.22
C GLN A 200 7.91 3.23 22.48
N GLN A 201 7.03 4.23 22.34
CA GLN A 201 5.59 4.01 22.43
C GLN A 201 5.08 3.06 21.33
N LEU A 202 5.64 3.15 20.11
CA LEU A 202 5.32 2.26 19.01
C LEU A 202 5.76 0.81 19.29
N ASP A 203 6.98 0.62 19.79
CA ASP A 203 7.50 -0.70 20.14
C ASP A 203 6.65 -1.39 21.23
N THR A 204 6.10 -0.62 22.16
CA THR A 204 5.20 -1.14 23.20
C THR A 204 3.82 -1.49 22.64
N TRP A 205 3.40 -0.81 21.59
CA TRP A 205 2.07 -0.98 21.01
C TRP A 205 2.03 -2.14 19.98
N LEU A 206 3.13 -2.43 19.27
CA LEU A 206 3.27 -3.54 18.32
C LEU A 206 3.43 -4.88 19.02
#